data_8ac1de1af501946c066db02e5129cbab
#
_entry.id   8ac1de1af501946c066db02e5129cbab
#
_cell.length_a   1.000
_cell.length_b   1.000
_cell.length_c   1.000
_cell.angle_alpha   90.00
_cell.angle_beta   90.00
_cell.angle_gamma   90.00
#
_symmetry.space_group_name_H-M   'P 1'
#
loop_
_entity.id
_entity.type
_entity.pdbx_description
1 polymer ?
#
loop_
_entity_poly.entity_id
_entity_poly.type
_entity_poly.pdbx_seq_one_letter_code
_entity_poly.pdbx_strand_id
1 'polypeptide(L)'
;MWNSRHPRSRPSRRRGPFVLAALLLAIPPSACGGRDQQSQSQTLPETQVETTPQTTSSPEATEQRWEVFDRNNFDQSTTIENEWFPLQPGTQFIYEGSSVEGGKRLPHRVVFTVTDLTKVIDGVRTVVAWDRDYSAGELVETELALFAQDDDGNVWHLGQYPEEYEKGEFVDAPAWIAGFQNARPGISMKAKPEPGAPSYSQGWGPAVNWTDRAQVYRTGEETCVPVDCYEDVLVMEEFSEEEPGAFQLKYYAPGVGNVRVGWKGDDPSRETLKLVKLVQLSAEALADVRAEALKLEKRAYTLSKDVYAQTSPAEGP
;
A
#
# COMPACT_ATOMS: atom_id res chain seq x y z
N MET A 1 0.08 -2.56 8.15
CA MET A 1 1.50 -2.31 8.01
C MET A 1 1.77 -1.94 6.58
N TRP A 2 2.26 -1.01 6.45
CA TRP A 2 2.43 0.19 5.77
C TRP A 2 3.45 0.04 4.64
N ASN A 3 3.23 0.69 3.54
CA ASN A 3 4.07 0.57 2.34
C ASN A 3 5.00 1.79 2.29
N SER A 4 6.17 1.69 2.94
CA SER A 4 7.22 2.71 2.90
C SER A 4 7.87 2.78 1.50
N ARG A 5 7.05 3.01 0.47
CA ARG A 5 7.55 3.31 -0.86
C ARG A 5 7.84 4.80 -0.93
N HIS A 6 9.07 5.17 -0.66
CA HIS A 6 9.52 6.55 -0.85
C HIS A 6 9.17 7.02 -2.28
N PRO A 7 8.38 8.09 -2.44
CA PRO A 7 8.21 8.68 -3.75
C PRO A 7 9.59 9.07 -4.28
N ARG A 8 9.90 8.60 -5.48
CA ARG A 8 11.14 8.98 -6.17
C ARG A 8 11.22 10.49 -6.20
N SER A 9 12.31 11.05 -5.67
CA SER A 9 12.64 12.46 -5.83
C SER A 9 12.39 12.87 -7.28
N ARG A 10 11.39 13.71 -7.52
CA ARG A 10 11.16 14.32 -8.83
C ARG A 10 12.44 15.05 -9.20
N PRO A 11 13.04 14.84 -10.38
CA PRO A 11 14.18 15.63 -10.79
C PRO A 11 13.75 17.10 -10.75
N SER A 12 14.41 17.89 -9.94
CA SER A 12 14.18 19.34 -9.85
C SER A 12 14.26 19.92 -11.26
N ARG A 13 13.16 20.40 -11.80
CA ARG A 13 13.15 21.17 -13.04
C ARG A 13 13.91 22.46 -12.79
N ARG A 14 15.21 22.46 -13.01
CA ARG A 14 15.96 23.69 -13.20
C ARG A 14 15.37 24.41 -14.41
N ARG A 15 14.70 25.52 -14.16
CA ARG A 15 14.34 26.48 -15.19
C ARG A 15 15.65 27.11 -15.69
N GLY A 16 16.17 26.61 -16.83
CA GLY A 16 17.18 27.28 -17.61
C GLY A 16 16.51 28.02 -18.78
N PRO A 17 17.10 29.11 -19.30
CA PRO A 17 16.42 30.00 -20.22
C PRO A 17 16.30 29.38 -21.62
N PHE A 18 15.18 29.73 -22.26
CA PHE A 18 14.89 29.43 -23.65
C PHE A 18 15.99 29.93 -24.58
N VAL A 19 16.54 29.05 -25.42
CA VAL A 19 17.16 29.43 -26.69
C VAL A 19 16.45 28.65 -27.79
N LEU A 20 15.75 29.45 -28.60
CA LEU A 20 15.09 29.05 -29.83
C LEU A 20 16.17 28.85 -30.91
N ALA A 21 16.24 27.68 -31.50
CA ALA A 21 16.92 27.51 -32.78
C ALA A 21 16.10 26.57 -33.65
N ALA A 22 15.45 27.17 -34.62
CA ALA A 22 14.81 26.48 -35.74
C ALA A 22 15.89 26.08 -36.76
N LEU A 23 15.82 24.85 -37.26
CA LEU A 23 16.38 24.53 -38.59
C LEU A 23 15.51 23.51 -39.28
N LEU A 24 15.09 23.96 -40.47
CA LEU A 24 14.30 23.28 -41.50
C LEU A 24 15.20 22.36 -42.36
N LEU A 25 14.52 21.55 -43.20
CA LEU A 25 14.96 20.81 -44.40
C LEU A 25 15.19 19.30 -44.18
N ALA A 26 14.75 18.38 -45.00
CA ALA A 26 14.05 18.35 -46.27
C ALA A 26 13.63 16.91 -46.53
N ILE A 27 12.53 16.71 -47.23
CA ILE A 27 12.10 15.46 -47.88
C ILE A 27 12.71 15.45 -49.26
N PRO A 28 13.01 14.29 -49.87
CA PRO A 28 12.33 13.95 -51.09
C PRO A 28 11.92 12.47 -51.25
N PRO A 29 11.07 12.23 -52.27
CA PRO A 29 10.29 11.00 -52.41
C PRO A 29 10.80 10.13 -53.58
N SER A 30 10.14 8.98 -53.78
CA SER A 30 10.01 8.20 -55.04
C SER A 30 10.20 6.72 -54.78
N ALA A 31 9.60 5.76 -55.38
CA ALA A 31 8.51 5.66 -56.33
C ALA A 31 8.20 4.14 -56.50
N CYS A 32 6.93 3.89 -56.80
CA CYS A 32 6.33 2.90 -57.68
C CYS A 32 6.97 1.56 -57.97
N GLY A 33 6.13 0.52 -57.96
CA GLY A 33 6.30 -0.70 -58.72
C GLY A 33 5.24 -1.73 -58.36
N GLY A 34 4.11 -1.70 -59.03
CA GLY A 34 3.07 -2.70 -58.93
C GLY A 34 3.32 -3.91 -59.83
N ARG A 35 2.63 -5.00 -59.59
CA ARG A 35 2.00 -5.84 -60.63
C ARG A 35 1.02 -6.87 -60.04
N ASP A 36 -0.10 -6.93 -60.72
CA ASP A 36 -1.20 -7.86 -60.62
C ASP A 36 -0.78 -9.31 -60.86
N GLN A 37 -1.53 -10.26 -60.32
CA GLN A 37 -2.26 -11.29 -61.07
C GLN A 37 -3.08 -12.26 -60.17
N GLN A 38 -4.38 -12.21 -60.38
CA GLN A 38 -5.35 -13.25 -60.79
C GLN A 38 -5.62 -14.43 -59.86
N SER A 39 -6.81 -14.37 -59.38
CA SER A 39 -7.92 -15.35 -59.31
C SER A 39 -7.67 -16.76 -59.83
N GLN A 40 -7.95 -17.74 -58.98
CA GLN A 40 -8.62 -19.01 -59.37
C GLN A 40 -9.50 -19.54 -58.24
N SER A 41 -10.79 -19.58 -58.54
CA SER A 41 -11.81 -20.36 -57.79
C SER A 41 -11.51 -21.84 -57.86
N GLN A 42 -11.62 -22.53 -56.73
CA GLN A 42 -11.98 -23.96 -56.71
C GLN A 42 -12.91 -24.30 -55.55
N THR A 43 -13.86 -25.09 -55.89
CA THR A 43 -15.07 -25.57 -55.29
C THR A 43 -14.84 -26.43 -54.03
N LEU A 44 -15.76 -26.33 -53.08
CA LEU A 44 -15.95 -27.12 -51.86
C LEU A 44 -15.96 -28.63 -52.03
N PRO A 45 -15.68 -29.37 -50.95
CA PRO A 45 -16.72 -30.28 -50.46
C PRO A 45 -17.09 -30.02 -48.98
N GLU A 46 -18.35 -30.19 -48.75
CA GLU A 46 -19.03 -30.29 -47.45
C GLU A 46 -18.35 -31.33 -46.57
N THR A 47 -18.04 -30.96 -45.33
CA THR A 47 -17.71 -31.93 -44.29
C THR A 47 -18.35 -31.46 -42.97
N GLN A 48 -19.10 -32.37 -42.41
CA GLN A 48 -19.88 -32.46 -41.22
C GLN A 48 -19.48 -31.53 -40.03
N VAL A 49 -20.50 -30.92 -39.45
CA VAL A 49 -20.47 -30.18 -38.19
C VAL A 49 -20.30 -31.20 -37.07
N GLU A 50 -19.09 -31.30 -36.55
CA GLU A 50 -18.80 -31.89 -35.25
C GLU A 50 -19.10 -30.86 -34.16
N THR A 51 -20.16 -31.12 -33.40
CA THR A 51 -20.57 -30.27 -32.26
C THR A 51 -19.62 -30.54 -31.11
N THR A 52 -18.62 -29.68 -31.00
CA THR A 52 -17.75 -29.63 -29.80
C THR A 52 -18.56 -29.05 -28.64
N PRO A 53 -18.54 -29.65 -27.44
CA PRO A 53 -19.22 -29.06 -26.29
C PRO A 53 -18.56 -27.72 -25.97
N GLN A 54 -19.34 -26.65 -26.02
CA GLN A 54 -18.92 -25.35 -25.45
C GLN A 54 -18.72 -25.55 -23.95
N THR A 55 -17.46 -25.56 -23.57
CA THR A 55 -17.09 -25.33 -22.17
C THR A 55 -17.54 -23.91 -21.84
N THR A 56 -18.60 -23.77 -21.07
CA THR A 56 -18.99 -22.50 -20.46
C THR A 56 -17.87 -22.13 -19.47
N SER A 57 -16.93 -21.29 -19.92
CA SER A 57 -16.03 -20.60 -19.02
C SER A 57 -16.90 -19.76 -18.08
N SER A 58 -16.86 -20.06 -16.79
CA SER A 58 -17.35 -19.12 -15.77
C SER A 58 -16.77 -17.74 -16.08
N PRO A 59 -17.55 -16.65 -15.94
CA PRO A 59 -17.00 -15.33 -16.11
C PRO A 59 -15.83 -15.19 -15.11
N GLU A 60 -14.63 -14.89 -15.62
CA GLU A 60 -13.53 -14.43 -14.78
C GLU A 60 -14.08 -13.28 -13.94
N ALA A 61 -13.96 -13.41 -12.61
CA ALA A 61 -14.36 -12.36 -11.72
C ALA A 61 -13.54 -11.11 -12.09
N THR A 62 -14.22 -10.10 -12.61
CA THR A 62 -13.58 -8.85 -13.02
C THR A 62 -12.95 -8.23 -11.77
N GLU A 63 -11.66 -7.96 -11.82
CA GLU A 63 -10.95 -7.33 -10.70
C GLU A 63 -11.61 -6.00 -10.34
N GLN A 64 -12.04 -5.87 -9.08
CA GLN A 64 -12.75 -4.69 -8.61
C GLN A 64 -11.70 -3.62 -8.26
N ARG A 65 -11.84 -2.41 -8.80
CA ARG A 65 -10.86 -1.34 -8.60
C ARG A 65 -10.73 -0.91 -7.14
N TRP A 66 -11.84 -0.92 -6.38
CA TRP A 66 -11.91 -0.61 -4.96
C TRP A 66 -12.99 -1.44 -4.28
N GLU A 67 -12.89 -1.61 -2.98
CA GLU A 67 -13.83 -2.39 -2.18
C GLU A 67 -15.13 -1.61 -1.91
N VAL A 68 -16.23 -2.32 -1.66
CA VAL A 68 -17.50 -1.72 -1.25
C VAL A 68 -17.45 -1.42 0.24
N PHE A 69 -17.47 -0.14 0.57
CA PHE A 69 -17.43 0.33 1.95
C PHE A 69 -18.83 0.66 2.47
N ASP A 70 -19.29 -0.08 3.48
CA ASP A 70 -20.55 0.19 4.18
C ASP A 70 -20.28 0.64 5.62
N ARG A 71 -20.55 1.91 5.92
CA ARG A 71 -20.36 2.50 7.26
C ARG A 71 -21.18 1.86 8.35
N ASN A 72 -22.27 1.17 7.99
CA ASN A 72 -23.14 0.50 8.96
C ASN A 72 -22.61 -0.87 9.41
N ASN A 73 -21.51 -1.32 8.84
CA ASN A 73 -20.87 -2.61 9.16
C ASN A 73 -19.68 -2.44 10.11
N PHE A 74 -19.79 -1.54 11.12
CA PHE A 74 -18.68 -1.19 12.02
C PHE A 74 -19.15 -0.95 13.46
N ASP A 75 -19.83 -1.91 14.07
CA ASP A 75 -20.39 -1.78 15.44
C ASP A 75 -19.29 -1.63 16.51
N GLN A 76 -18.17 -2.36 16.38
CA GLN A 76 -17.02 -2.35 17.29
C GLN A 76 -15.71 -2.04 16.56
N SER A 77 -15.71 -1.03 15.73
CA SER A 77 -14.67 -0.72 14.75
C SER A 77 -13.24 -0.56 15.29
N THR A 78 -13.09 -0.23 16.57
CA THR A 78 -11.79 -0.05 17.23
C THR A 78 -11.27 -1.31 17.93
N THR A 79 -12.06 -2.38 17.97
CA THR A 79 -11.63 -3.70 18.46
C THR A 79 -11.09 -4.49 17.27
N ILE A 80 -9.79 -4.38 17.02
CA ILE A 80 -9.12 -5.01 15.87
C ILE A 80 -8.45 -6.30 16.33
N GLU A 81 -9.17 -7.42 16.17
CA GLU A 81 -8.76 -8.77 16.59
C GLU A 81 -8.56 -9.72 15.40
N ASN A 82 -8.47 -9.18 14.17
CA ASN A 82 -8.18 -9.98 12.98
C ASN A 82 -6.97 -10.88 13.21
N GLU A 83 -7.08 -12.16 12.86
CA GLU A 83 -6.04 -13.17 13.09
C GLU A 83 -4.67 -12.79 12.51
N TRP A 84 -4.69 -12.15 11.33
CA TRP A 84 -3.47 -11.82 10.59
C TRP A 84 -2.97 -10.39 10.86
N PHE A 85 -3.84 -9.52 11.35
CA PHE A 85 -3.50 -8.11 11.57
C PHE A 85 -4.16 -7.55 12.85
N PRO A 86 -3.85 -8.12 14.02
CA PRO A 86 -4.37 -7.61 15.29
C PRO A 86 -3.71 -6.28 15.64
N LEU A 87 -4.52 -5.28 16.04
CA LEU A 87 -4.05 -3.94 16.43
C LEU A 87 -4.54 -3.61 17.84
N GLN A 88 -3.86 -4.14 18.85
CA GLN A 88 -4.18 -3.86 20.25
C GLN A 88 -3.42 -2.61 20.73
N PRO A 89 -4.10 -1.63 21.36
CA PRO A 89 -3.45 -0.44 21.89
C PRO A 89 -2.27 -0.76 22.81
N GLY A 90 -1.15 -0.06 22.64
CA GLY A 90 0.09 -0.25 23.36
C GLY A 90 1.02 -1.30 22.76
N THR A 91 0.59 -2.03 21.74
CA THR A 91 1.50 -2.96 21.04
C THR A 91 2.47 -2.17 20.15
N GLN A 92 3.76 -2.44 20.32
CA GLN A 92 4.81 -1.84 19.48
C GLN A 92 5.64 -2.93 18.82
N PHE A 93 5.77 -2.81 17.51
CA PHE A 93 6.57 -3.67 16.66
C PHE A 93 7.82 -2.90 16.22
N ILE A 94 9.00 -3.50 16.37
CA ILE A 94 10.25 -2.94 15.87
C ILE A 94 10.85 -3.89 14.86
N TYR A 95 11.08 -3.36 13.68
CA TYR A 95 11.66 -4.10 12.56
C TYR A 95 13.03 -3.53 12.22
N GLU A 96 13.94 -4.41 11.82
CA GLU A 96 15.24 -4.03 11.28
C GLU A 96 15.55 -4.83 10.03
N GLY A 97 16.26 -4.21 9.11
CA GLY A 97 16.64 -4.81 7.85
C GLY A 97 17.42 -3.86 6.96
N SER A 98 17.07 -3.81 5.69
CA SER A 98 17.76 -2.94 4.73
C SER A 98 16.90 -2.62 3.53
N SER A 99 17.11 -1.45 2.94
CA SER A 99 16.54 -1.02 1.65
C SER A 99 17.66 -0.60 0.69
N VAL A 100 17.32 -0.43 -0.59
CA VAL A 100 18.25 0.11 -1.60
C VAL A 100 17.82 1.53 -1.96
N GLU A 101 18.68 2.49 -1.68
CA GLU A 101 18.47 3.89 -2.00
C GLU A 101 19.65 4.42 -2.82
N GLY A 102 19.38 5.08 -3.94
CA GLY A 102 20.42 5.57 -4.83
C GLY A 102 21.42 4.49 -5.29
N GLY A 103 20.99 3.23 -5.41
CA GLY A 103 21.80 2.08 -5.76
C GLY A 103 22.66 1.52 -4.62
N LYS A 104 22.53 2.03 -3.40
CA LYS A 104 23.24 1.54 -2.21
C LYS A 104 22.27 0.86 -1.26
N ARG A 105 22.71 -0.26 -0.68
CA ARG A 105 21.97 -0.93 0.40
C ARG A 105 22.26 -0.24 1.72
N LEU A 106 21.23 0.29 2.37
CA LEU A 106 21.31 1.00 3.64
C LEU A 106 20.57 0.23 4.73
N PRO A 107 20.99 0.34 6.00
CA PRO A 107 20.22 -0.15 7.14
C PRO A 107 18.85 0.54 7.16
N HIS A 108 17.81 -0.25 7.39
CA HIS A 108 16.43 0.22 7.46
C HIS A 108 15.79 -0.27 8.76
N ARG A 109 15.06 0.60 9.43
CA ARG A 109 14.36 0.29 10.68
C ARG A 109 12.99 0.94 10.70
N VAL A 110 11.98 0.17 11.09
CA VAL A 110 10.59 0.64 11.25
C VAL A 110 10.13 0.40 12.69
N VAL A 111 9.43 1.39 13.26
CA VAL A 111 8.80 1.30 14.59
C VAL A 111 7.32 1.60 14.44
N PHE A 112 6.51 0.55 14.35
CA PHE A 112 5.07 0.65 14.28
C PHE A 112 4.46 0.51 15.68
N THR A 113 3.63 1.46 16.08
CA THR A 113 3.01 1.47 17.41
C THR A 113 1.51 1.69 17.30
N VAL A 114 0.73 0.78 17.86
CA VAL A 114 -0.71 0.97 18.01
C VAL A 114 -0.93 1.89 19.20
N THR A 115 -1.42 3.11 18.96
CA THR A 115 -1.71 4.05 20.04
C THR A 115 -3.05 3.72 20.72
N ASP A 116 -3.37 4.42 21.78
CA ASP A 116 -4.71 4.41 22.39
C ASP A 116 -5.57 5.60 21.93
N LEU A 117 -5.17 6.25 20.87
CA LEU A 117 -5.93 7.30 20.20
C LEU A 117 -6.94 6.67 19.22
N THR A 118 -8.10 7.30 19.14
CA THR A 118 -9.11 7.01 18.11
C THR A 118 -9.45 8.26 17.33
N LYS A 119 -9.92 8.12 16.10
CA LYS A 119 -10.30 9.23 15.23
C LYS A 119 -11.49 8.83 14.35
N VAL A 120 -12.47 9.72 14.17
CA VAL A 120 -13.61 9.44 13.30
C VAL A 120 -13.27 9.88 11.87
N ILE A 121 -13.32 8.93 10.93
CA ILE A 121 -13.10 9.14 9.49
C ILE A 121 -14.31 8.60 8.73
N ASP A 122 -14.89 9.43 7.90
CA ASP A 122 -16.04 9.09 7.05
C ASP A 122 -17.18 8.40 7.83
N GLY A 123 -17.40 8.81 9.09
CA GLY A 123 -18.42 8.26 9.98
C GLY A 123 -18.02 7.03 10.79
N VAL A 124 -16.85 6.44 10.55
CA VAL A 124 -16.32 5.26 11.25
C VAL A 124 -15.22 5.68 12.22
N ARG A 125 -15.27 5.17 13.47
CA ARG A 125 -14.22 5.39 14.46
C ARG A 125 -13.05 4.45 14.19
N THR A 126 -11.86 5.01 14.01
CA THR A 126 -10.62 4.28 13.72
C THR A 126 -9.69 4.23 14.92
N VAL A 127 -8.83 3.23 14.97
CA VAL A 127 -7.61 3.20 15.79
C VAL A 127 -6.53 3.98 15.04
N VAL A 128 -5.78 4.81 15.78
CA VAL A 128 -4.62 5.52 15.24
C VAL A 128 -3.36 4.71 15.52
N ALA A 129 -2.69 4.26 14.48
CA ALA A 129 -1.33 3.72 14.59
C ALA A 129 -0.31 4.82 14.26
N TRP A 130 0.85 4.77 14.91
CA TRP A 130 1.97 5.68 14.64
C TRP A 130 3.15 4.88 14.12
N ASP A 131 3.54 5.16 12.89
CA ASP A 131 4.71 4.57 12.26
C ASP A 131 5.87 5.55 12.18
N ARG A 132 7.09 5.04 12.27
CA ARG A 132 8.34 5.81 12.14
C ARG A 132 9.34 4.97 11.38
N ASP A 133 9.80 5.52 10.28
CA ASP A 133 10.73 4.87 9.37
C ASP A 133 12.10 5.57 9.40
N TYR A 134 13.16 4.77 9.47
CA TYR A 134 14.53 5.24 9.57
C TYR A 134 15.40 4.58 8.50
N SER A 135 16.07 5.37 7.68
CA SER A 135 17.12 4.93 6.77
C SER A 135 18.47 5.38 7.26
N ALA A 136 19.44 4.47 7.33
CA ALA A 136 20.79 4.72 7.88
C ALA A 136 20.81 5.42 9.25
N GLY A 137 19.73 5.24 10.03
CA GLY A 137 19.58 5.84 11.37
C GLY A 137 18.93 7.23 11.39
N GLU A 138 18.67 7.84 10.25
CA GLU A 138 17.93 9.10 10.12
C GLU A 138 16.44 8.82 9.94
N LEU A 139 15.57 9.62 10.58
CA LEU A 139 14.13 9.56 10.36
C LEU A 139 13.84 10.04 8.93
N VAL A 140 13.24 9.18 8.13
CA VAL A 140 12.87 9.50 6.74
C VAL A 140 11.37 9.64 6.57
N GLU A 141 10.59 9.03 7.47
CA GLU A 141 9.15 9.21 7.50
C GLU A 141 8.58 9.01 8.90
N THR A 142 7.49 9.74 9.19
CA THR A 142 6.64 9.48 10.35
C THR A 142 5.17 9.63 9.96
N GLU A 143 4.34 8.67 10.34
CA GLU A 143 2.96 8.59 9.86
C GLU A 143 1.95 8.29 10.96
N LEU A 144 0.76 8.89 10.83
CA LEU A 144 -0.47 8.45 11.49
C LEU A 144 -1.33 7.68 10.49
N ALA A 145 -1.50 6.37 10.71
CA ALA A 145 -2.35 5.50 9.92
C ALA A 145 -3.64 5.16 10.66
N LEU A 146 -4.78 5.08 9.94
CA LEU A 146 -6.12 5.03 10.51
C LEU A 146 -6.82 3.74 10.11
N PHE A 147 -7.02 2.83 11.08
CA PHE A 147 -7.56 1.49 10.86
C PHE A 147 -8.87 1.27 11.61
N ALA A 148 -9.75 0.46 11.03
CA ALA A 148 -10.97 -0.01 11.67
C ALA A 148 -11.25 -1.45 11.27
N GLN A 149 -11.87 -2.25 12.13
CA GLN A 149 -12.34 -3.59 11.78
C GLN A 149 -13.84 -3.53 11.55
N ASP A 150 -14.29 -4.11 10.43
CA ASP A 150 -15.71 -4.29 10.16
C ASP A 150 -16.28 -5.50 10.93
N ASP A 151 -17.61 -5.66 10.93
CA ASP A 151 -18.29 -6.73 11.65
C ASP A 151 -18.06 -8.11 11.00
N ASP A 152 -17.57 -8.15 9.76
CA ASP A 152 -17.12 -9.37 9.07
C ASP A 152 -15.69 -9.76 9.43
N GLY A 153 -14.97 -8.91 10.18
CA GLY A 153 -13.60 -9.12 10.66
C GLY A 153 -12.51 -8.64 9.70
N ASN A 154 -12.85 -7.92 8.62
CA ASN A 154 -11.85 -7.32 7.75
C ASN A 154 -11.28 -6.04 8.39
N VAL A 155 -9.98 -5.84 8.29
CA VAL A 155 -9.34 -4.60 8.74
C VAL A 155 -9.25 -3.62 7.58
N TRP A 156 -9.88 -2.48 7.76
CA TRP A 156 -9.92 -1.39 6.79
C TRP A 156 -8.89 -0.32 7.09
N HIS A 157 -8.31 0.26 6.03
CA HIS A 157 -7.48 1.45 6.06
C HIS A 157 -8.31 2.64 5.56
N LEU A 158 -8.55 3.62 6.42
CA LEU A 158 -9.40 4.76 6.12
C LEU A 158 -8.61 6.03 5.79
N GLY A 159 -7.30 5.96 5.85
CA GLY A 159 -6.44 7.08 5.49
C GLY A 159 -5.17 7.16 6.32
N GLN A 160 -4.30 8.06 5.90
CA GLN A 160 -3.02 8.28 6.56
C GLN A 160 -2.55 9.72 6.42
N TYR A 161 -1.66 10.11 7.34
CA TYR A 161 -0.93 11.36 7.32
C TYR A 161 0.55 11.07 7.52
N PRO A 162 1.33 10.91 6.45
CA PRO A 162 2.78 10.83 6.52
C PRO A 162 3.43 12.22 6.52
N GLU A 163 4.57 12.34 7.16
CA GLU A 163 5.53 13.43 6.96
C GLU A 163 6.85 12.82 6.49
N GLU A 164 7.33 13.26 5.34
CA GLU A 164 8.56 12.80 4.72
C GLU A 164 9.72 13.76 5.03
N TYR A 165 10.90 13.19 5.22
CA TYR A 165 12.10 13.93 5.59
C TYR A 165 13.30 13.51 4.73
N GLU A 166 14.11 14.49 4.31
CA GLU A 166 15.42 14.26 3.72
C GLU A 166 16.48 14.99 4.55
N LYS A 167 17.48 14.28 5.06
CA LYS A 167 18.58 14.83 5.88
C LYS A 167 18.07 15.66 7.09
N GLY A 168 16.99 15.19 7.70
CA GLY A 168 16.34 15.84 8.84
C GLY A 168 15.47 17.06 8.51
N GLU A 169 15.35 17.42 7.24
CA GLU A 169 14.49 18.51 6.78
C GLU A 169 13.16 17.96 6.28
N PHE A 170 12.05 18.59 6.66
CA PHE A 170 10.72 18.26 6.17
C PHE A 170 10.63 18.51 4.65
N VAL A 171 10.11 17.52 3.91
CA VAL A 171 9.98 17.57 2.44
C VAL A 171 8.53 17.68 2.01
N ASP A 172 7.67 16.75 2.46
CA ASP A 172 6.29 16.68 2.03
C ASP A 172 5.40 15.95 3.07
N ALA A 173 4.09 16.06 2.89
CA ALA A 173 3.09 15.33 3.67
C ALA A 173 1.93 14.88 2.76
N PRO A 174 2.10 13.82 1.96
CA PRO A 174 1.13 13.36 0.98
C PRO A 174 -0.03 12.58 1.64
N ALA A 175 -0.82 13.29 2.46
CA ALA A 175 -1.94 12.73 3.19
C ALA A 175 -3.12 12.35 2.27
N TRP A 176 -3.73 11.23 2.53
CA TRP A 176 -5.04 10.89 2.00
C TRP A 176 -5.97 10.41 3.10
N ILE A 177 -7.23 10.82 3.05
CA ILE A 177 -8.28 10.46 4.02
C ILE A 177 -9.54 10.10 3.24
N ALA A 178 -10.16 8.98 3.58
CA ALA A 178 -11.41 8.54 2.98
C ALA A 178 -12.49 9.65 3.03
N GLY A 179 -13.18 9.85 1.90
CA GLY A 179 -14.19 10.91 1.76
C GLY A 179 -13.66 12.26 1.27
N PHE A 180 -12.33 12.47 1.21
CA PHE A 180 -11.73 13.72 0.71
C PHE A 180 -10.98 13.47 -0.61
N GLN A 181 -11.02 14.45 -1.53
CA GLN A 181 -10.31 14.42 -2.81
C GLN A 181 -10.48 13.10 -3.59
N ASN A 182 -11.69 12.52 -3.57
CA ASN A 182 -12.04 11.22 -4.17
C ASN A 182 -11.29 10.01 -3.54
N ALA A 183 -10.67 10.17 -2.39
CA ALA A 183 -10.06 9.05 -1.69
C ALA A 183 -11.14 8.09 -1.15
N ARG A 184 -10.80 6.80 -1.15
CA ARG A 184 -11.67 5.70 -0.72
C ARG A 184 -10.93 4.81 0.25
N PRO A 185 -11.60 4.30 1.29
CA PRO A 185 -11.00 3.30 2.15
C PRO A 185 -10.78 1.99 1.40
N GLY A 186 -9.87 1.18 1.89
CA GLY A 186 -9.65 -0.17 1.39
C GLY A 186 -9.35 -1.15 2.50
N ILE A 187 -9.19 -2.41 2.18
CA ILE A 187 -8.97 -3.48 3.14
C ILE A 187 -7.47 -3.72 3.29
N SER A 188 -6.91 -3.44 4.47
CA SER A 188 -5.53 -3.81 4.80
C SER A 188 -5.36 -5.31 4.95
N MET A 189 -6.34 -5.97 5.58
CA MET A 189 -6.33 -7.41 5.75
C MET A 189 -7.77 -7.97 5.76
N LYS A 190 -8.03 -8.97 4.93
CA LYS A 190 -9.29 -9.70 4.94
C LYS A 190 -9.40 -10.60 6.19
N ALA A 191 -10.61 -10.83 6.67
CA ALA A 191 -10.86 -11.80 7.74
C ALA A 191 -10.46 -13.23 7.32
N LYS A 192 -10.68 -13.54 6.05
CA LYS A 192 -10.37 -14.85 5.45
C LYS A 192 -9.63 -14.65 4.13
N PRO A 193 -8.32 -14.44 4.16
CA PRO A 193 -7.51 -14.33 2.94
C PRO A 193 -7.45 -15.70 2.23
N GLU A 194 -7.83 -15.73 0.96
CA GLU A 194 -7.91 -16.99 0.18
C GLU A 194 -6.88 -16.98 -0.96
N PRO A 195 -6.07 -18.05 -1.11
CA PRO A 195 -5.17 -18.20 -2.26
C PRO A 195 -5.96 -18.24 -3.58
N GLY A 196 -5.47 -17.52 -4.59
CA GLY A 196 -6.08 -17.46 -5.91
C GLY A 196 -7.31 -16.54 -6.00
N ALA A 197 -7.73 -15.91 -4.92
CA ALA A 197 -8.69 -14.83 -4.98
C ALA A 197 -8.09 -13.61 -5.72
N PRO A 198 -8.92 -12.81 -6.42
CA PRO A 198 -8.47 -11.57 -7.04
C PRO A 198 -7.84 -10.62 -6.02
N SER A 199 -6.92 -9.76 -6.48
CA SER A 199 -6.37 -8.71 -5.65
C SER A 199 -7.46 -7.74 -5.20
N TYR A 200 -7.25 -7.11 -4.06
CA TYR A 200 -8.17 -6.13 -3.49
C TYR A 200 -7.44 -4.82 -3.16
N SER A 201 -8.18 -3.72 -3.18
CA SER A 201 -7.64 -2.40 -2.86
C SER A 201 -7.40 -2.26 -1.36
N GLN A 202 -6.19 -1.80 -0.99
CA GLN A 202 -5.84 -1.45 0.40
C GLN A 202 -6.15 0.01 0.71
N GLY A 203 -6.69 0.74 -0.26
CA GLY A 203 -7.10 2.14 -0.23
C GLY A 203 -6.90 2.79 -1.59
N TRP A 204 -7.48 3.96 -1.76
CA TRP A 204 -7.41 4.72 -3.00
C TRP A 204 -7.27 6.21 -2.68
N GLY A 205 -6.09 6.76 -2.85
CA GLY A 205 -5.77 8.18 -2.64
C GLY A 205 -5.23 8.82 -3.92
N PRO A 206 -6.08 9.08 -4.94
CA PRO A 206 -5.61 9.46 -6.29
C PRO A 206 -4.91 10.82 -6.32
N ALA A 207 -5.18 11.71 -5.36
CA ALA A 207 -4.53 13.02 -5.29
C ALA A 207 -3.05 12.94 -4.91
N VAL A 208 -2.62 11.84 -4.28
CA VAL A 208 -1.25 11.57 -3.85
C VAL A 208 -0.66 10.31 -4.48
N ASN A 209 -1.33 9.76 -5.51
CA ASN A 209 -0.94 8.53 -6.21
C ASN A 209 -0.83 7.30 -5.29
N TRP A 210 -1.66 7.22 -4.27
CA TRP A 210 -1.73 6.05 -3.39
C TRP A 210 -2.77 5.06 -3.91
N THR A 211 -2.33 3.91 -4.44
CA THR A 211 -3.16 2.97 -5.20
C THR A 211 -2.91 1.51 -4.83
N ASP A 212 -2.51 1.28 -3.60
CA ASP A 212 -2.02 -0.02 -3.14
C ASP A 212 -3.10 -1.10 -3.16
N ARG A 213 -2.66 -2.28 -3.56
CA ARG A 213 -3.45 -3.50 -3.66
C ARG A 213 -2.72 -4.65 -3.00
N ALA A 214 -3.47 -5.64 -2.55
CA ALA A 214 -2.93 -6.87 -2.00
C ALA A 214 -3.63 -8.11 -2.56
N GLN A 215 -2.89 -9.21 -2.58
CA GLN A 215 -3.42 -10.55 -2.82
C GLN A 215 -2.63 -11.59 -2.02
N VAL A 216 -3.23 -12.76 -1.82
CA VAL A 216 -2.54 -13.87 -1.18
C VAL A 216 -1.49 -14.44 -2.14
N TYR A 217 -0.23 -14.43 -1.72
CA TYR A 217 0.86 -15.04 -2.48
C TYR A 217 1.07 -16.50 -2.09
N ARG A 218 1.10 -16.79 -0.77
CA ARG A 218 1.25 -18.14 -0.21
C ARG A 218 0.60 -18.26 1.15
N THR A 219 0.29 -19.49 1.55
CA THR A 219 -0.22 -19.84 2.88
C THR A 219 0.52 -21.07 3.42
N GLY A 220 0.51 -21.25 4.74
CA GLY A 220 1.14 -22.39 5.39
C GLY A 220 2.68 -22.34 5.30
N GLU A 221 3.26 -21.15 5.19
CA GLU A 221 4.70 -20.96 5.16
C GLU A 221 5.27 -20.96 6.60
N GLU A 222 6.56 -21.22 6.71
CA GLU A 222 7.32 -21.10 7.95
C GLU A 222 8.29 -19.92 7.82
N THR A 223 8.48 -19.15 8.89
CA THR A 223 9.49 -18.09 8.92
C THR A 223 10.08 -17.90 10.31
N CYS A 224 11.40 -17.72 10.39
CA CYS A 224 12.07 -17.34 11.63
C CYS A 224 12.59 -15.91 11.52
N VAL A 225 12.33 -15.14 12.56
CA VAL A 225 12.84 -13.79 12.77
C VAL A 225 13.50 -13.72 14.16
N PRO A 226 14.24 -12.66 14.51
CA PRO A 226 14.91 -12.59 15.81
C PRO A 226 14.01 -12.76 17.04
N VAL A 227 12.72 -12.45 16.93
CA VAL A 227 11.76 -12.62 18.05
C VAL A 227 11.38 -14.08 18.24
N ASP A 228 11.03 -14.79 17.15
CA ASP A 228 10.56 -16.18 17.21
C ASP A 228 10.55 -16.84 15.82
N CYS A 229 10.23 -18.15 15.78
CA CYS A 229 9.87 -18.88 14.58
C CYS A 229 8.36 -19.11 14.54
N TYR A 230 7.76 -18.88 13.38
CA TYR A 230 6.32 -18.96 13.18
C TYR A 230 5.98 -19.99 12.10
N GLU A 231 4.92 -20.75 12.35
CA GLU A 231 4.31 -21.70 11.43
C GLU A 231 3.00 -21.12 10.89
N ASP A 232 2.42 -21.75 9.87
CA ASP A 232 1.15 -21.35 9.23
C ASP A 232 1.13 -19.89 8.78
N VAL A 233 2.28 -19.35 8.36
CA VAL A 233 2.43 -17.96 7.97
C VAL A 233 1.71 -17.70 6.65
N LEU A 234 0.91 -16.63 6.63
CA LEU A 234 0.30 -16.05 5.43
C LEU A 234 1.29 -15.08 4.79
N VAL A 235 1.57 -15.24 3.50
CA VAL A 235 2.38 -14.30 2.72
C VAL A 235 1.46 -13.53 1.78
N MET A 236 1.39 -12.22 2.00
CA MET A 236 0.68 -11.29 1.12
C MET A 236 1.66 -10.66 0.12
N GLU A 237 1.19 -10.48 -1.09
CA GLU A 237 1.85 -9.72 -2.13
C GLU A 237 1.15 -8.36 -2.25
N GLU A 238 1.90 -7.29 -1.99
CA GLU A 238 1.39 -5.92 -2.08
C GLU A 238 2.08 -5.21 -3.24
N PHE A 239 1.30 -4.41 -3.99
CA PHE A 239 1.77 -3.72 -5.18
C PHE A 239 0.94 -2.46 -5.44
N SER A 240 1.44 -1.58 -6.30
CA SER A 240 0.80 -0.31 -6.65
C SER A 240 0.70 -0.17 -8.17
N GLU A 241 -0.30 0.54 -8.66
CA GLU A 241 -0.42 0.91 -10.07
C GLU A 241 0.74 1.82 -10.53
N GLU A 242 1.35 2.56 -9.60
CA GLU A 242 2.45 3.50 -9.87
C GLU A 242 3.79 2.79 -10.14
N GLU A 243 3.95 1.54 -9.66
CA GLU A 243 5.18 0.76 -9.79
C GLU A 243 4.92 -0.65 -10.37
N PRO A 244 4.53 -0.75 -11.64
CA PRO A 244 4.21 -2.02 -12.27
C PRO A 244 5.38 -3.01 -12.20
N GLY A 245 5.10 -4.24 -11.75
CA GLY A 245 6.10 -5.30 -11.63
C GLY A 245 6.94 -5.28 -10.34
N ALA A 246 6.76 -4.27 -9.49
CA ALA A 246 7.35 -4.20 -8.16
C ALA A 246 6.37 -4.74 -7.11
N PHE A 247 6.84 -5.68 -6.29
CA PHE A 247 6.01 -6.33 -5.27
C PHE A 247 6.72 -6.37 -3.94
N GLN A 248 6.01 -5.98 -2.88
CA GLN A 248 6.41 -6.20 -1.51
C GLN A 248 5.76 -7.48 -0.99
N LEU A 249 6.51 -8.32 -0.30
CA LEU A 249 6.03 -9.54 0.33
C LEU A 249 5.97 -9.35 1.83
N LYS A 250 4.76 -9.41 2.40
CA LYS A 250 4.54 -9.30 3.84
C LYS A 250 4.14 -10.64 4.43
N TYR A 251 4.84 -11.06 5.46
CA TYR A 251 4.68 -12.34 6.14
C TYR A 251 3.92 -12.13 7.44
N TYR A 252 2.70 -12.61 7.51
CA TYR A 252 1.83 -12.47 8.66
C TYR A 252 1.77 -13.77 9.45
N ALA A 253 2.15 -13.72 10.73
CA ALA A 253 1.99 -14.83 11.65
C ALA A 253 0.64 -14.73 12.36
N PRO A 254 -0.12 -15.85 12.51
CA PRO A 254 -1.43 -15.85 13.14
C PRO A 254 -1.35 -15.33 14.58
N GLY A 255 -2.25 -14.41 14.96
CA GLY A 255 -2.32 -13.79 16.28
C GLY A 255 -1.22 -12.76 16.59
N VAL A 256 -0.28 -12.55 15.66
CA VAL A 256 0.86 -11.63 15.86
C VAL A 256 0.80 -10.44 14.90
N GLY A 257 0.55 -10.70 13.62
CA GLY A 257 0.62 -9.70 12.58
C GLY A 257 1.83 -9.89 11.67
N ASN A 258 2.26 -8.83 10.97
CA ASN A 258 3.41 -8.91 10.10
C ASN A 258 4.71 -9.12 10.90
N VAL A 259 5.46 -10.16 10.57
CA VAL A 259 6.73 -10.51 11.22
C VAL A 259 7.93 -10.32 10.31
N ARG A 260 7.71 -10.22 9.00
CA ARG A 260 8.77 -10.07 8.01
C ARG A 260 8.29 -9.36 6.76
N VAL A 261 9.16 -8.56 6.16
CA VAL A 261 8.98 -7.98 4.83
C VAL A 261 10.09 -8.49 3.91
N GLY A 262 9.73 -8.77 2.68
CA GLY A 262 10.62 -9.09 1.57
C GLY A 262 10.10 -8.45 0.28
N TRP A 263 10.70 -8.81 -0.83
CA TRP A 263 10.35 -8.25 -2.13
C TRP A 263 10.43 -9.29 -3.23
N LYS A 264 9.79 -9.01 -4.38
CA LYS A 264 9.98 -9.75 -5.63
C LYS A 264 9.78 -8.83 -6.84
N GLY A 265 10.14 -9.33 -8.02
CA GLY A 265 10.00 -8.57 -9.27
C GLY A 265 10.98 -7.41 -9.37
N ASP A 266 10.50 -6.31 -9.95
CA ASP A 266 11.31 -5.13 -10.28
C ASP A 266 11.32 -4.08 -9.15
N ASP A 267 11.09 -4.48 -7.90
CA ASP A 267 11.10 -3.57 -6.76
C ASP A 267 12.48 -2.89 -6.61
N PRO A 268 12.55 -1.55 -6.82
CA PRO A 268 13.82 -0.82 -6.76
C PRO A 268 14.37 -0.70 -5.34
N SER A 269 13.50 -0.69 -4.33
CA SER A 269 13.89 -0.57 -2.92
C SER A 269 14.46 -1.87 -2.37
N ARG A 270 14.01 -3.01 -2.91
CA ARG A 270 14.42 -4.36 -2.47
C ARG A 270 14.44 -4.46 -0.95
N GLU A 271 13.40 -3.92 -0.36
CA GLU A 271 13.27 -3.83 1.08
C GLU A 271 13.22 -5.21 1.71
N THR A 272 13.93 -5.33 2.83
CA THR A 272 13.83 -6.48 3.72
C THR A 272 13.74 -5.99 5.15
N LEU A 273 12.76 -6.50 5.92
CA LEU A 273 12.62 -6.23 7.34
C LEU A 273 12.33 -7.53 8.08
N LYS A 274 12.77 -7.62 9.32
CA LYS A 274 12.45 -8.70 10.26
C LYS A 274 12.01 -8.10 11.58
N LEU A 275 10.99 -8.65 12.19
CA LEU A 275 10.58 -8.30 13.54
C LEU A 275 11.70 -8.66 14.53
N VAL A 276 12.31 -7.63 15.13
CA VAL A 276 13.40 -7.81 16.11
C VAL A 276 12.92 -7.61 17.54
N LYS A 277 11.75 -6.96 17.72
CA LYS A 277 11.17 -6.78 19.04
C LYS A 277 9.65 -6.56 18.93
N LEU A 278 8.90 -7.23 19.79
CA LEU A 278 7.47 -7.07 20.02
C LEU A 278 7.27 -6.71 21.49
N VAL A 279 6.61 -5.59 21.76
CA VAL A 279 6.47 -5.05 23.12
C VAL A 279 5.03 -4.62 23.38
N GLN A 280 4.50 -4.99 24.54
CA GLN A 280 3.36 -4.31 25.11
C GLN A 280 3.88 -3.19 26.00
N LEU A 281 3.61 -1.95 25.63
CA LEU A 281 4.07 -0.76 26.34
C LEU A 281 3.39 -0.65 27.72
N SER A 282 4.10 -0.11 28.70
CA SER A 282 3.49 0.31 29.96
C SER A 282 2.54 1.49 29.73
N ALA A 283 1.62 1.74 30.67
CA ALA A 283 0.69 2.87 30.59
C ALA A 283 1.41 4.23 30.46
N GLU A 284 2.57 4.38 31.14
CA GLU A 284 3.41 5.59 31.06
C GLU A 284 4.04 5.73 29.65
N ALA A 285 4.67 4.67 29.14
CA ALA A 285 5.27 4.68 27.80
C ALA A 285 4.23 4.89 26.70
N LEU A 286 3.00 4.35 26.88
CA LEU A 286 1.89 4.59 25.95
C LEU A 286 1.40 6.03 25.99
N ALA A 287 1.38 6.65 27.19
CA ALA A 287 1.06 8.07 27.34
C ALA A 287 2.08 8.97 26.63
N ASP A 288 3.37 8.63 26.69
CA ASP A 288 4.42 9.34 25.94
C ASP A 288 4.25 9.19 24.43
N VAL A 289 3.97 7.98 23.95
CA VAL A 289 3.64 7.71 22.54
C VAL A 289 2.44 8.52 22.08
N ARG A 290 1.37 8.55 22.86
CA ARG A 290 0.17 9.36 22.60
C ARG A 290 0.51 10.84 22.48
N ALA A 291 1.31 11.37 23.40
CA ALA A 291 1.71 12.77 23.38
C ALA A 291 2.51 13.13 22.12
N GLU A 292 3.40 12.27 21.65
CA GLU A 292 4.16 12.49 20.40
C GLU A 292 3.25 12.37 19.17
N ALA A 293 2.37 11.36 19.11
CA ALA A 293 1.39 11.20 18.02
C ALA A 293 0.48 12.44 17.91
N LEU A 294 0.02 13.01 19.04
CA LEU A 294 -0.77 14.24 19.04
C LEU A 294 0.02 15.48 18.59
N LYS A 295 1.34 15.52 18.79
CA LYS A 295 2.18 16.58 18.21
C LYS A 295 2.24 16.47 16.67
N LEU A 296 2.37 15.25 16.16
CA LEU A 296 2.33 14.99 14.72
C LEU A 296 0.96 15.37 14.15
N GLU A 297 -0.13 14.96 14.81
CA GLU A 297 -1.48 15.35 14.43
C GLU A 297 -1.67 16.88 14.39
N LYS A 298 -1.17 17.59 15.40
CA LYS A 298 -1.23 19.07 15.40
C LYS A 298 -0.55 19.69 14.18
N ARG A 299 0.56 19.12 13.72
CA ARG A 299 1.22 19.54 12.48
C ARG A 299 0.36 19.24 11.26
N ALA A 300 -0.31 18.06 11.24
CA ALA A 300 -1.21 17.66 10.16
C ALA A 300 -2.30 18.71 9.90
N TYR A 301 -2.89 19.30 10.94
CA TYR A 301 -3.86 20.38 10.80
C TYR A 301 -3.30 21.65 10.19
N THR A 302 -1.99 21.83 10.24
CA THR A 302 -1.31 23.01 9.67
C THR A 302 -0.84 22.78 8.25
N LEU A 303 -0.33 21.57 7.97
CA LEU A 303 0.31 21.21 6.71
C LEU A 303 -0.66 20.63 5.67
N SER A 304 -1.61 19.81 6.11
CA SER A 304 -2.62 19.15 5.24
C SER A 304 -4.00 19.80 5.41
N LYS A 305 -4.11 21.09 5.02
CA LYS A 305 -5.32 21.91 5.26
C LYS A 305 -6.55 21.43 4.51
N ASP A 306 -6.38 20.92 3.31
CA ASP A 306 -7.47 20.54 2.40
C ASP A 306 -7.92 19.08 2.59
N VAL A 307 -7.22 18.30 3.40
CA VAL A 307 -7.52 16.89 3.65
C VAL A 307 -7.58 16.64 5.16
N TYR A 308 -6.44 16.51 5.85
CA TYR A 308 -6.42 16.12 7.26
C TYR A 308 -7.11 17.12 8.19
N ALA A 309 -6.90 18.41 7.93
CA ALA A 309 -7.51 19.48 8.74
C ALA A 309 -9.05 19.59 8.59
N GLN A 310 -9.64 18.84 7.68
CA GLN A 310 -11.10 18.76 7.53
C GLN A 310 -11.72 17.67 8.41
N THR A 311 -10.91 16.90 9.14
CA THR A 311 -11.35 15.84 10.04
C THR A 311 -11.44 16.34 11.49
N SER A 312 -12.23 15.68 12.34
CA SER A 312 -12.25 15.96 13.78
C SER A 312 -10.93 15.53 14.45
N PRO A 313 -10.49 16.16 15.54
CA PRO A 313 -9.31 15.73 16.29
C PRO A 313 -9.39 14.28 16.76
N ALA A 314 -8.22 13.65 16.91
CA ALA A 314 -8.12 12.36 17.58
C ALA A 314 -8.47 12.50 19.06
N GLU A 315 -9.07 11.46 19.61
CA GLU A 315 -9.53 11.37 20.99
C GLU A 315 -8.70 10.33 21.74
N GLY A 316 -8.25 10.67 22.93
CA GLY A 316 -7.61 9.72 23.85
C GLY A 316 -8.63 9.05 24.78
N PRO A 317 -8.19 8.08 25.61
CA PRO A 317 -9.00 7.42 26.62
C PRO A 317 -9.46 8.39 27.71
#